data_b8e100087bdb8fd8a446f220ee7c8cab
#
_entry.id   b8e100087bdb8fd8a446f220ee7c8cab
#
_cell.length_a   1.000
_cell.length_b   1.000
_cell.length_c   1.000
_cell.angle_alpha   90.00
_cell.angle_beta   90.00
_cell.angle_gamma   90.00
#
_symmetry.space_group_name_H-M   'P 1'
#
loop_
_entity.id
_entity.type
_entity.pdbx_description
1 polymer ?
#
loop_
_entity_poly.entity_id
_entity_poly.type
_entity_poly.pdbx_seq_one_letter_code
_entity_poly.pdbx_strand_id
1 'polypeptide(L)'
;MTVYRTIVADPPWPYAGMGPVGTGGRGAAYVRNSPSPSSVARYGSMSIDDLKAIEIPTAKDAHLYLSTTNAFMVEAHELARSWGFVPKTILTWGKVKDDGSPSSKTGYYFRGATEHVIFAVRGSLRLTSDHAEPTLWLWPRLPHSVKPDRFYEMVERVSPGPYLELFARRRRYGWDAWGNEAPTEAEEPTP
;
A
#
# COMPACT_ATOMS: atom_id res chain seq x y z
N MET A 1 -0.96 -20.07 -16.48
CA MET A 1 -0.57 -19.16 -15.39
C MET A 1 -1.55 -18.01 -15.38
N THR A 2 -2.21 -17.74 -14.24
CA THR A 2 -3.19 -16.64 -14.13
C THR A 2 -2.49 -15.31 -14.33
N VAL A 3 -3.07 -14.42 -15.15
CA VAL A 3 -2.64 -13.03 -15.28
C VAL A 3 -3.71 -12.12 -14.67
N TYR A 4 -3.28 -11.13 -13.91
CA TYR A 4 -4.19 -10.32 -13.09
C TYR A 4 -4.51 -9.00 -13.78
N ARG A 5 -5.78 -8.60 -13.67
CA ARG A 5 -6.27 -7.32 -14.19
C ARG A 5 -6.31 -6.24 -13.12
N THR A 6 -6.33 -6.62 -11.85
CA THR A 6 -6.28 -5.69 -10.73
C THR A 6 -5.28 -6.18 -9.69
N ILE A 7 -4.31 -5.33 -9.37
CA ILE A 7 -3.24 -5.60 -8.41
C ILE A 7 -3.32 -4.55 -7.30
N VAL A 8 -3.35 -5.02 -6.05
CA VAL A 8 -3.11 -4.21 -4.84
C VAL A 8 -1.73 -4.58 -4.32
N ALA A 9 -0.90 -3.60 -4.01
CA ALA A 9 0.44 -3.81 -3.48
C ALA A 9 0.71 -2.90 -2.28
N ASP A 10 1.25 -3.47 -1.20
CA ASP A 10 1.70 -2.74 -0.01
C ASP A 10 3.16 -3.09 0.30
N PRO A 11 4.12 -2.54 -0.47
CA PRO A 11 5.51 -2.94 -0.37
C PRO A 11 6.09 -2.70 1.03
N PRO A 12 7.00 -3.58 1.49
CA PRO A 12 7.76 -3.39 2.70
C PRO A 12 8.88 -2.37 2.49
N TRP A 13 8.51 -1.07 2.43
CA TRP A 13 9.41 0.03 2.14
C TRP A 13 10.64 0.06 3.05
N PRO A 14 11.84 0.44 2.53
CA PRO A 14 13.10 0.44 3.28
C PRO A 14 13.22 1.65 4.23
N TYR A 15 12.50 1.63 5.34
CA TYR A 15 12.59 2.70 6.34
C TYR A 15 13.93 2.76 7.10
N ALA A 16 14.76 1.73 7.01
CA ALA A 16 16.08 1.71 7.63
C ALA A 16 17.00 2.73 6.95
N GLY A 17 17.59 3.63 7.74
CA GLY A 17 18.53 4.65 7.23
C GLY A 17 17.92 6.01 6.89
N MET A 18 16.60 6.22 7.01
CA MET A 18 15.97 7.53 6.81
C MET A 18 16.06 8.47 8.02
N GLY A 19 17.00 8.24 8.93
CA GLY A 19 17.32 9.21 9.99
C GLY A 19 18.12 10.41 9.44
N PRO A 20 18.00 11.61 10.04
CA PRO A 20 18.80 12.76 9.63
C PRO A 20 20.29 12.44 9.77
N VAL A 21 21.02 12.57 8.67
CA VAL A 21 22.48 12.45 8.66
C VAL A 21 23.04 13.61 9.49
N GLY A 22 23.74 13.32 10.60
CA GLY A 22 24.69 14.24 11.19
C GLY A 22 24.26 15.06 12.41
N THR A 23 23.19 14.72 13.15
CA THR A 23 22.92 15.40 14.43
C THR A 23 22.90 14.42 15.59
N GLY A 24 23.98 14.42 16.36
CA GLY A 24 24.06 13.67 17.61
C GLY A 24 22.86 13.93 18.53
N GLY A 25 22.29 12.91 19.08
CA GLY A 25 21.31 12.93 20.17
C GLY A 25 19.85 13.21 19.82
N ARG A 26 19.48 13.99 18.82
CA ARG A 26 18.08 14.27 18.45
C ARG A 26 17.57 13.39 17.30
N GLY A 27 18.45 12.82 16.50
CA GLY A 27 18.10 11.86 15.44
C GLY A 27 17.53 10.54 15.96
N ALA A 28 17.88 10.14 17.18
CA ALA A 28 17.35 8.96 17.83
C ALA A 28 15.82 9.02 18.07
N ALA A 29 15.23 10.22 18.17
CA ALA A 29 13.78 10.38 18.34
C ALA A 29 13.01 10.15 17.01
N TYR A 30 13.60 10.51 15.86
CA TYR A 30 13.01 10.25 14.55
C TYR A 30 13.09 8.74 14.21
N VAL A 31 14.20 8.10 14.51
CA VAL A 31 14.37 6.65 14.38
C VAL A 31 13.45 5.88 15.34
N ARG A 32 13.14 6.44 16.52
CA ARG A 32 12.18 5.81 17.46
C ARG A 32 10.72 5.83 16.95
N ASN A 33 10.37 6.75 16.08
CA ASN A 33 9.02 6.86 15.50
C ASN A 33 8.93 6.29 14.07
N SER A 34 10.04 5.90 13.46
CA SER A 34 10.06 4.91 12.39
C SER A 34 9.49 3.60 12.93
N PRO A 35 8.87 2.75 12.12
CA PRO A 35 8.44 1.44 12.59
C PRO A 35 9.57 0.87 13.43
N SER A 36 9.26 0.45 14.67
CA SER A 36 10.30 0.06 15.63
C SER A 36 11.26 -0.91 14.94
N PRO A 37 12.54 -0.97 15.34
CA PRO A 37 13.45 -2.01 14.82
C PRO A 37 12.82 -3.42 14.87
N SER A 38 11.91 -3.65 15.81
CA SER A 38 11.10 -4.87 15.89
C SER A 38 10.05 -4.99 14.79
N SER A 39 9.50 -3.91 14.24
CA SER A 39 8.56 -4.01 13.11
C SER A 39 9.31 -4.18 11.78
N VAL A 40 10.44 -3.52 11.59
CA VAL A 40 11.33 -3.75 10.44
C VAL A 40 11.92 -5.16 10.50
N ALA A 41 12.36 -5.61 11.69
CA ALA A 41 12.86 -6.97 11.89
C ALA A 41 11.76 -8.04 11.77
N ARG A 42 10.51 -7.70 12.11
CA ARG A 42 9.38 -8.64 12.05
C ARG A 42 8.87 -8.84 10.61
N TYR A 43 8.92 -7.81 9.75
CA TYR A 43 8.29 -7.85 8.42
C TYR A 43 9.28 -7.85 7.27
N GLY A 44 10.59 -7.77 7.55
CA GLY A 44 11.60 -7.55 6.53
C GLY A 44 11.39 -6.19 5.82
N SER A 45 12.43 -5.60 5.30
CA SER A 45 12.32 -4.50 4.34
C SER A 45 12.97 -4.96 3.04
N MET A 46 12.46 -4.49 1.90
CA MET A 46 13.06 -4.75 0.59
C MET A 46 13.72 -3.47 0.09
N SER A 47 14.84 -3.59 -0.60
CA SER A 47 15.40 -2.44 -1.31
C SER A 47 14.48 -2.02 -2.47
N ILE A 48 14.60 -0.77 -2.90
CA ILE A 48 13.83 -0.29 -4.07
C ILE A 48 14.18 -1.11 -5.33
N ASP A 49 15.44 -1.52 -5.47
CA ASP A 49 15.88 -2.31 -6.62
C ASP A 49 15.30 -3.73 -6.58
N ASP A 50 15.24 -4.36 -5.40
CA ASP A 50 14.56 -5.66 -5.24
C ASP A 50 13.07 -5.56 -5.55
N LEU A 51 12.39 -4.49 -5.11
CA LEU A 51 10.99 -4.23 -5.45
C LEU A 51 10.79 -4.06 -6.96
N LYS A 52 11.68 -3.31 -7.63
CA LYS A 52 11.64 -3.11 -9.09
C LYS A 52 11.89 -4.40 -9.88
N ALA A 53 12.65 -5.34 -9.32
CA ALA A 53 12.98 -6.62 -9.95
C ALA A 53 11.84 -7.65 -9.90
N ILE A 54 10.77 -7.37 -9.14
CA ILE A 54 9.62 -8.29 -9.05
C ILE A 54 8.86 -8.31 -10.37
N GLU A 55 8.74 -9.50 -10.95
CA GLU A 55 7.90 -9.76 -12.11
C GLU A 55 6.47 -10.08 -11.66
N ILE A 56 5.52 -9.20 -12.00
CA ILE A 56 4.11 -9.38 -11.64
C ILE A 56 3.38 -9.98 -12.85
N PRO A 57 2.66 -11.10 -12.71
CA PRO A 57 1.88 -11.70 -13.79
C PRO A 57 0.66 -10.83 -14.14
N THR A 58 0.90 -9.75 -14.85
CA THR A 58 -0.04 -8.68 -15.14
C THR A 58 -0.64 -8.85 -16.53
N ALA A 59 -1.95 -8.68 -16.67
CA ALA A 59 -2.64 -8.64 -17.95
C ALA A 59 -2.19 -7.42 -18.78
N LYS A 60 -2.44 -7.46 -20.09
CA LYS A 60 -2.12 -6.35 -21.01
C LYS A 60 -2.79 -5.06 -20.56
N ASP A 61 -4.04 -5.15 -20.12
CA ASP A 61 -4.84 -4.03 -19.60
C ASP A 61 -5.13 -4.30 -18.12
N ALA A 62 -4.57 -3.49 -17.22
CA ALA A 62 -4.63 -3.72 -15.79
C ALA A 62 -4.62 -2.43 -14.96
N HIS A 63 -5.12 -2.51 -13.73
CA HIS A 63 -5.05 -1.49 -12.69
C HIS A 63 -4.08 -1.88 -11.60
N LEU A 64 -3.36 -0.89 -11.07
CA LEU A 64 -2.50 -1.03 -9.90
C LEU A 64 -2.94 -0.02 -8.82
N TYR A 65 -3.06 -0.53 -7.60
CA TYR A 65 -3.26 0.23 -6.37
C TYR A 65 -2.03 0.04 -5.49
N LEU A 66 -1.08 0.97 -5.56
CA LEU A 66 0.21 0.88 -4.89
C LEU A 66 0.22 1.75 -3.64
N SER A 67 0.23 1.09 -2.48
CA SER A 67 0.26 1.78 -1.18
C SER A 67 1.63 2.39 -0.92
N THR A 68 1.62 3.60 -0.41
CA THR A 68 2.84 4.32 -0.04
C THR A 68 2.60 5.30 1.11
N THR A 69 3.67 5.87 1.61
CA THR A 69 3.66 6.96 2.58
C THR A 69 4.30 8.21 1.99
N ASN A 70 4.17 9.35 2.67
CA ASN A 70 4.80 10.60 2.23
C ASN A 70 6.30 10.46 1.96
N ALA A 71 6.98 9.60 2.73
CA ALA A 71 8.43 9.41 2.62
C ALA A 71 8.87 8.72 1.34
N PHE A 72 8.03 7.85 0.78
CA PHE A 72 8.34 7.05 -0.43
C PHE A 72 7.48 7.41 -1.63
N MET A 73 6.93 8.62 -1.65
CA MET A 73 6.03 9.04 -2.73
C MET A 73 6.72 9.03 -4.10
N VAL A 74 7.97 9.47 -4.17
CA VAL A 74 8.75 9.51 -5.41
C VAL A 74 9.07 8.09 -5.87
N GLU A 75 9.62 7.27 -4.96
CA GLU A 75 10.01 5.88 -5.21
C GLU A 75 8.79 5.03 -5.61
N ALA A 76 7.63 5.29 -5.03
CA ALA A 76 6.40 4.58 -5.41
C ALA A 76 5.93 4.93 -6.83
N HIS A 77 6.05 6.18 -7.26
CA HIS A 77 5.80 6.55 -8.65
C HIS A 77 6.77 5.88 -9.62
N GLU A 78 8.05 5.79 -9.26
CA GLU A 78 9.06 5.09 -10.06
C GLU A 78 8.80 3.58 -10.10
N LEU A 79 8.45 2.97 -8.95
CA LEU A 79 8.12 1.56 -8.84
C LEU A 79 6.92 1.19 -9.73
N ALA A 80 5.84 2.00 -9.67
CA ALA A 80 4.69 1.78 -10.55
C ALA A 80 5.10 1.77 -12.04
N ARG A 81 5.98 2.71 -12.44
CA ARG A 81 6.49 2.76 -13.83
C ARG A 81 7.39 1.57 -14.18
N SER A 82 8.25 1.12 -13.27
CA SER A 82 9.12 -0.05 -13.50
C SER A 82 8.31 -1.33 -13.71
N TRP A 83 7.14 -1.43 -13.07
CA TRP A 83 6.18 -2.52 -13.27
C TRP A 83 5.31 -2.36 -14.53
N GLY A 84 5.55 -1.31 -15.33
CA GLY A 84 4.86 -1.07 -16.61
C GLY A 84 3.51 -0.38 -16.46
N PHE A 85 3.26 0.30 -15.33
CA PHE A 85 2.03 1.08 -15.10
C PHE A 85 2.28 2.59 -15.23
N VAL A 86 1.28 3.32 -15.68
CA VAL A 86 1.28 4.79 -15.75
C VAL A 86 0.45 5.35 -14.59
N PRO A 87 1.06 5.98 -13.58
CA PRO A 87 0.34 6.65 -12.50
C PRO A 87 -0.67 7.65 -13.01
N LYS A 88 -1.88 7.65 -12.47
CA LYS A 88 -2.99 8.52 -12.88
C LYS A 88 -3.40 9.49 -11.79
N THR A 89 -3.53 9.02 -10.56
CA THR A 89 -3.93 9.85 -9.43
C THR A 89 -3.44 9.25 -8.12
N ILE A 90 -3.52 10.04 -7.04
CA ILE A 90 -3.24 9.61 -5.68
C ILE A 90 -4.56 9.56 -4.92
N LEU A 91 -4.85 8.42 -4.33
CA LEU A 91 -5.94 8.22 -3.40
C LEU A 91 -5.40 8.36 -1.98
N THR A 92 -6.07 9.14 -1.14
CA THR A 92 -5.58 9.45 0.20
C THR A 92 -6.54 8.94 1.26
N TRP A 93 -6.02 8.12 2.18
CA TRP A 93 -6.74 7.79 3.40
C TRP A 93 -6.33 8.76 4.51
N GLY A 94 -7.22 9.72 4.81
CA GLY A 94 -7.16 10.55 6.00
C GLY A 94 -7.67 9.76 7.20
N LYS A 95 -6.78 9.51 8.17
CA LYS A 95 -7.12 8.78 9.39
C LYS A 95 -7.80 9.70 10.39
N VAL A 96 -9.01 9.36 10.79
CA VAL A 96 -9.79 10.15 11.74
C VAL A 96 -10.08 9.39 13.03
N LYS A 97 -10.40 10.12 14.08
CA LYS A 97 -11.01 9.60 15.32
C LYS A 97 -12.53 9.57 15.17
N ASP A 98 -13.22 9.04 16.18
CA ASP A 98 -14.69 8.96 16.21
C ASP A 98 -15.37 10.32 16.13
N ASP A 99 -14.72 11.38 16.61
CA ASP A 99 -15.19 12.77 16.53
C ASP A 99 -14.91 13.45 15.16
N GLY A 100 -14.35 12.71 14.19
CA GLY A 100 -13.97 13.21 12.87
C GLY A 100 -12.66 14.00 12.83
N SER A 101 -12.03 14.27 13.97
CA SER A 101 -10.74 14.96 14.01
C SER A 101 -9.59 14.08 13.50
N PRO A 102 -8.51 14.66 12.94
CA PRO A 102 -7.38 13.88 12.45
C PRO A 102 -6.76 12.98 13.52
N SER A 103 -6.64 11.68 13.22
CA SER A 103 -5.96 10.71 14.08
C SER A 103 -4.46 10.66 13.73
N SER A 104 -3.71 11.63 14.23
CA SER A 104 -2.27 11.74 13.96
C SER A 104 -1.42 10.94 14.95
N LYS A 105 -0.26 10.45 14.48
CA LYS A 105 0.83 9.93 15.32
C LYS A 105 1.86 11.01 15.59
N THR A 106 2.75 10.77 16.55
CA THR A 106 3.90 11.64 16.81
C THR A 106 4.75 11.76 15.54
N GLY A 107 5.14 12.97 15.17
CA GLY A 107 6.05 13.28 14.08
C GLY A 107 7.06 14.35 14.53
N TYR A 108 8.20 14.38 13.88
CA TYR A 108 9.26 15.34 14.22
C TYR A 108 8.89 16.78 13.80
N TYR A 109 8.48 16.96 12.55
CA TYR A 109 7.99 18.25 12.02
C TYR A 109 6.47 18.31 11.99
N PHE A 110 5.86 17.34 11.33
CA PHE A 110 4.41 17.22 11.22
C PHE A 110 3.94 15.84 11.65
N ARG A 111 2.74 15.78 12.20
CA ARG A 111 2.13 14.54 12.65
C ARG A 111 1.41 13.85 11.49
N GLY A 112 1.87 12.66 11.12
CA GLY A 112 1.26 11.89 10.04
C GLY A 112 -0.15 11.39 10.38
N ALA A 113 -1.13 11.78 9.58
CA ALA A 113 -2.51 11.34 9.67
C ALA A 113 -3.04 10.75 8.36
N THR A 114 -2.15 10.53 7.38
CA THR A 114 -2.51 10.04 6.05
C THR A 114 -1.74 8.78 5.66
N GLU A 115 -2.34 7.99 4.80
CA GLU A 115 -1.70 7.00 3.94
C GLU A 115 -2.16 7.26 2.50
N HIS A 116 -1.35 6.85 1.54
CA HIS A 116 -1.59 7.13 0.13
C HIS A 116 -1.57 5.85 -0.68
N VAL A 117 -2.37 5.83 -1.73
CA VAL A 117 -2.38 4.77 -2.73
C VAL A 117 -2.24 5.43 -4.10
N ILE A 118 -1.19 5.09 -4.83
CA ILE A 118 -1.05 5.50 -6.22
C ILE A 118 -1.94 4.58 -7.06
N PHE A 119 -2.96 5.16 -7.70
CA PHE A 119 -3.71 4.48 -8.74
C PHE A 119 -2.98 4.63 -10.07
N ALA A 120 -2.68 3.52 -10.72
CA ALA A 120 -1.97 3.49 -11.98
C ALA A 120 -2.61 2.49 -12.95
N VAL A 121 -2.44 2.73 -14.24
CA VAL A 121 -3.06 1.95 -15.32
C VAL A 121 -1.99 1.41 -16.27
N ARG A 122 -2.12 0.14 -16.63
CA ARG A 122 -1.40 -0.48 -17.74
C ARG A 122 -2.38 -0.67 -18.90
N GLY A 123 -1.95 -0.33 -20.11
CA GLY A 123 -2.82 -0.40 -21.29
C GLY A 123 -3.96 0.62 -21.25
N SER A 124 -5.18 0.17 -21.54
CA SER A 124 -6.36 1.02 -21.71
C SER A 124 -7.56 0.59 -20.84
N LEU A 125 -7.31 -0.13 -19.73
CA LEU A 125 -8.39 -0.57 -18.85
C LEU A 125 -9.15 0.62 -18.28
N ARG A 126 -10.49 0.60 -18.46
CA ARG A 126 -11.40 1.59 -17.85
C ARG A 126 -11.94 1.05 -16.53
N LEU A 127 -12.38 1.96 -15.66
CA LEU A 127 -13.14 1.59 -14.47
C LEU A 127 -14.44 0.91 -14.87
N THR A 128 -14.90 -0.03 -14.05
CA THR A 128 -16.14 -0.80 -14.27
C THR A 128 -17.38 -0.05 -13.81
N SER A 129 -17.21 0.99 -13.01
CA SER A 129 -18.29 1.83 -12.47
C SER A 129 -18.30 3.20 -13.15
N ASP A 130 -19.49 3.68 -13.49
CA ASP A 130 -19.71 5.06 -13.98
C ASP A 130 -19.67 6.11 -12.84
N HIS A 131 -19.64 5.65 -11.58
CA HIS A 131 -19.54 6.52 -10.43
C HIS A 131 -18.07 6.82 -10.11
N ALA A 132 -17.71 8.10 -10.14
CA ALA A 132 -16.41 8.56 -9.72
C ALA A 132 -16.24 8.38 -8.21
N GLU A 133 -15.27 7.58 -7.80
CA GLU A 133 -14.85 7.49 -6.41
C GLU A 133 -14.03 8.73 -6.03
N PRO A 134 -14.22 9.28 -4.81
CA PRO A 134 -13.42 10.40 -4.34
C PRO A 134 -11.97 9.97 -4.11
N THR A 135 -11.04 10.91 -4.31
CA THR A 135 -9.61 10.66 -4.04
C THR A 135 -9.24 10.82 -2.56
N LEU A 136 -10.18 11.16 -1.70
CA LEU A 136 -9.99 11.32 -0.25
C LEU A 136 -11.04 10.50 0.50
N TRP A 137 -10.56 9.64 1.40
CA TRP A 137 -11.40 8.92 2.35
C TRP A 137 -11.05 9.33 3.77
N LEU A 138 -12.06 9.60 4.58
CA LEU A 138 -11.93 9.89 6.01
C LEU A 138 -12.43 8.67 6.79
N TRP A 139 -11.51 7.75 7.09
CA TRP A 139 -11.83 6.51 7.79
C TRP A 139 -11.08 6.39 9.10
N PRO A 140 -11.62 5.69 10.09
CA PRO A 140 -10.95 5.44 11.35
C PRO A 140 -9.58 4.80 11.15
N ARG A 141 -8.67 5.09 12.10
CA ARG A 141 -7.40 4.40 12.17
C ARG A 141 -7.63 2.94 12.55
N LEU A 142 -7.01 2.05 11.82
CA LEU A 142 -6.98 0.62 12.11
C LEU A 142 -5.64 0.22 12.79
N PRO A 143 -5.57 -0.99 13.36
CA PRO A 143 -4.31 -1.58 13.81
C PRO A 143 -3.25 -1.51 12.72
N HIS A 144 -1.96 -1.63 13.12
CA HIS A 144 -0.85 -1.55 12.17
C HIS A 144 -1.00 -2.54 11.02
N SER A 145 -0.77 -2.03 9.82
CA SER A 145 -0.70 -2.84 8.59
C SER A 145 -2.04 -3.45 8.10
N VAL A 146 -3.15 -3.02 8.65
CA VAL A 146 -4.48 -3.44 8.20
C VAL A 146 -5.10 -2.33 7.37
N LYS A 147 -5.46 -2.64 6.12
CA LYS A 147 -6.29 -1.75 5.30
C LYS A 147 -7.77 -2.00 5.62
N PRO A 148 -8.61 -0.97 5.59
CA PRO A 148 -10.05 -1.12 5.77
C PRO A 148 -10.64 -2.05 4.69
N ASP A 149 -11.60 -2.90 5.06
CA ASP A 149 -12.28 -3.78 4.09
C ASP A 149 -12.98 -2.98 3.00
N ARG A 150 -13.57 -1.84 3.35
CA ARG A 150 -14.17 -0.89 2.38
C ARG A 150 -13.21 -0.39 1.30
N PHE A 151 -11.88 -0.45 1.52
CA PHE A 151 -10.90 -0.20 0.47
C PHE A 151 -10.96 -1.28 -0.61
N TYR A 152 -10.98 -2.55 -0.23
CA TYR A 152 -11.07 -3.68 -1.17
C TYR A 152 -12.44 -3.71 -1.85
N GLU A 153 -13.52 -3.46 -1.11
CA GLU A 153 -14.87 -3.33 -1.66
C GLU A 153 -14.95 -2.24 -2.74
N MET A 154 -14.28 -1.11 -2.52
CA MET A 154 -14.15 -0.05 -3.52
C MET A 154 -13.37 -0.54 -4.74
N VAL A 155 -12.21 -1.20 -4.53
CA VAL A 155 -11.40 -1.75 -5.63
C VAL A 155 -12.23 -2.73 -6.47
N GLU A 156 -12.95 -3.65 -5.84
CA GLU A 156 -13.80 -4.65 -6.51
C GLU A 156 -14.94 -4.00 -7.29
N ARG A 157 -15.51 -2.91 -6.78
CA ARG A 157 -16.59 -2.17 -7.45
C ARG A 157 -16.11 -1.46 -8.71
N VAL A 158 -14.88 -0.92 -8.72
CA VAL A 158 -14.40 -0.05 -9.81
C VAL A 158 -13.40 -0.71 -10.75
N SER A 159 -12.85 -1.86 -10.37
CA SER A 159 -11.82 -2.56 -11.15
C SER A 159 -12.16 -4.04 -11.31
N PRO A 160 -11.98 -4.62 -12.50
CA PRO A 160 -12.37 -6.02 -12.75
C PRO A 160 -11.29 -7.00 -12.28
N GLY A 161 -11.72 -8.19 -11.82
CA GLY A 161 -10.81 -9.32 -11.58
C GLY A 161 -10.25 -9.93 -12.88
N PRO A 162 -9.31 -10.91 -12.75
CA PRO A 162 -8.81 -11.49 -11.50
C PRO A 162 -7.98 -10.52 -10.66
N TYR A 163 -8.04 -10.72 -9.33
CA TYR A 163 -7.40 -9.86 -8.33
C TYR A 163 -6.15 -10.51 -7.73
N LEU A 164 -5.11 -9.72 -7.51
CA LEU A 164 -3.88 -10.13 -6.79
C LEU A 164 -3.54 -9.11 -5.70
N GLU A 165 -3.30 -9.59 -4.49
CA GLU A 165 -2.68 -8.79 -3.43
C GLU A 165 -1.21 -9.20 -3.28
N LEU A 166 -0.29 -8.27 -3.62
CA LEU A 166 1.13 -8.40 -3.41
C LEU A 166 1.51 -7.96 -2.00
N PHE A 167 2.41 -8.71 -1.36
CA PHE A 167 2.83 -8.52 0.04
C PHE A 167 1.67 -8.71 1.01
N ALA A 168 0.76 -9.62 0.63
CA ALA A 168 -0.43 -9.95 1.41
C ALA A 168 -0.05 -10.49 2.79
N ARG A 169 -0.83 -10.08 3.80
CA ARG A 169 -0.72 -10.56 5.19
C ARG A 169 -1.93 -11.37 5.63
N ARG A 170 -2.96 -11.39 4.82
CA ARG A 170 -4.17 -12.19 5.01
C ARG A 170 -4.70 -12.61 3.65
N ARG A 171 -5.45 -13.71 3.61
CA ARG A 171 -6.20 -14.10 2.44
C ARG A 171 -7.55 -13.38 2.42
N ARG A 172 -8.03 -13.09 1.23
CA ARG A 172 -9.36 -12.55 0.97
C ARG A 172 -10.06 -13.42 -0.06
N TYR A 173 -11.33 -13.72 0.17
CA TYR A 173 -12.13 -14.47 -0.81
C TYR A 173 -12.12 -13.76 -2.18
N GLY A 174 -11.91 -14.52 -3.25
CA GLY A 174 -11.82 -14.00 -4.62
C GLY A 174 -10.50 -13.28 -4.98
N TRP A 175 -9.51 -13.29 -4.09
CA TRP A 175 -8.18 -12.71 -4.31
C TRP A 175 -7.08 -13.76 -4.20
N ASP A 176 -6.18 -13.75 -5.16
CA ASP A 176 -4.91 -14.43 -4.97
C ASP A 176 -3.99 -13.55 -4.12
N ALA A 177 -3.25 -14.20 -3.22
CA ALA A 177 -2.36 -13.54 -2.27
C ALA A 177 -0.91 -14.00 -2.51
N TRP A 178 0.00 -13.05 -2.67
CA TRP A 178 1.42 -13.31 -2.77
C TRP A 178 2.20 -12.45 -1.78
N GLY A 179 3.00 -13.09 -0.93
CA GLY A 179 3.82 -12.45 0.09
C GLY A 179 4.35 -13.45 1.09
N ASN A 180 5.45 -13.13 1.76
CA ASN A 180 6.09 -14.00 2.75
C ASN A 180 5.23 -14.25 4.01
N GLU A 181 4.22 -13.44 4.23
CA GLU A 181 3.29 -13.51 5.37
C GLU A 181 1.88 -13.95 4.94
N ALA A 182 1.70 -14.27 3.66
CA ALA A 182 0.41 -14.80 3.19
C ALA A 182 0.12 -16.13 3.92
N PRO A 183 -1.04 -16.26 4.58
CA PRO A 183 -1.40 -17.53 5.24
C PRO A 183 -1.36 -18.69 4.24
N THR A 184 -0.94 -19.86 4.71
CA THR A 184 -0.98 -21.08 3.90
C THR A 184 -2.43 -21.51 3.63
N GLU A 185 -2.66 -22.35 2.62
CA GLU A 185 -4.00 -22.77 2.17
C GLU A 185 -4.94 -23.36 3.26
N ALA A 186 -4.38 -23.75 4.40
CA ALA A 186 -5.14 -24.29 5.53
C ALA A 186 -5.98 -23.27 6.34
N GLU A 187 -5.80 -21.97 6.10
CA GLU A 187 -6.47 -20.87 6.82
C GLU A 187 -7.42 -20.08 5.89
N GLU A 188 -8.21 -20.77 5.07
CA GLU A 188 -9.19 -20.08 4.21
C GLU A 188 -10.25 -19.36 5.07
N PRO A 189 -10.52 -18.07 4.81
CA PRO A 189 -11.65 -17.40 5.43
C PRO A 189 -12.95 -18.07 4.94
N THR A 190 -13.76 -18.50 5.89
CA THR A 190 -15.12 -18.98 5.61
C THR A 190 -15.93 -17.86 4.94
N PRO A 191 -16.76 -18.13 3.95
CA PRO A 191 -17.58 -17.16 3.23
C PRO A 191 -18.55 -16.41 4.14
#